data_23e97f78fe8ba4cd163521b34c3739d0
#
_entry.id   23e97f78fe8ba4cd163521b34c3739d0
#
_cell.length_a   1.000
_cell.length_b   1.000
_cell.length_c   1.000
_cell.angle_alpha   90.00
_cell.angle_beta   90.00
_cell.angle_gamma   90.00
#
_symmetry.space_group_name_H-M   'P 1'
#
loop_
_entity.id
_entity.type
_entity.pdbx_description
1 polymer ?
#
loop_
_entity_poly.entity_id
_entity_poly.type
_entity_poly.pdbx_seq_one_letter_code
_entity_poly.pdbx_strand_id
1 'polypeptide(L)'
;MMKAQQEAGSAPRITPKMVDWILYNMPALRDQIEALEPRSSTSVVVLSKRNTWNPVSGVEKVAIKRAAASAVLDAVQCGIRTLHPEQRKIYRMRYRARMSYKQISRRLYISEVTVGRRLGEIRAIVIQYLKQVSKNDLREFARFFSSRN
;
A
#
# COMPACT_ATOMS: atom_id res chain seq x y z
N MET A 1 -27.21 -17.56 -1.35
CA MET A 1 -27.04 -17.63 0.10
C MET A 1 -25.64 -18.03 0.55
N MET A 2 -24.97 -18.90 -0.16
CA MET A 2 -23.59 -19.29 0.18
C MET A 2 -22.54 -18.23 -0.13
N LYS A 3 -22.81 -17.30 -1.03
CA LYS A 3 -21.86 -16.25 -1.43
C LYS A 3 -21.64 -15.19 -0.35
N ALA A 4 -22.65 -14.88 0.44
CA ALA A 4 -22.54 -13.84 1.46
C ALA A 4 -21.69 -14.28 2.67
N GLN A 5 -21.64 -15.54 2.98
CA GLN A 5 -20.86 -16.07 4.10
C GLN A 5 -19.38 -16.24 3.75
N GLN A 6 -19.06 -16.43 2.48
CA GLN A 6 -17.67 -16.55 2.02
C GLN A 6 -16.98 -15.18 1.92
N GLU A 7 -17.75 -14.13 1.71
CA GLU A 7 -17.20 -12.78 1.61
C GLU A 7 -16.74 -12.21 2.94
N ALA A 8 -17.35 -12.63 4.05
CA ALA A 8 -17.01 -12.14 5.38
C ALA A 8 -15.62 -12.60 5.88
N GLY A 9 -15.09 -13.69 5.33
CA GLY A 9 -13.79 -14.22 5.69
C GLY A 9 -12.70 -14.04 4.63
N SER A 10 -13.04 -13.46 3.47
CA SER A 10 -12.09 -13.31 2.37
C SER A 10 -11.22 -12.07 2.54
N ALA A 11 -10.01 -12.10 1.97
CA ALA A 11 -9.14 -10.94 1.92
C ALA A 11 -9.80 -9.81 1.14
N PRO A 12 -9.52 -8.54 1.48
CA PRO A 12 -10.04 -7.41 0.72
C PRO A 12 -9.58 -7.49 -0.73
N ARG A 13 -10.47 -7.09 -1.61
CA ARG A 13 -10.20 -7.13 -3.05
C ARG A 13 -9.18 -6.05 -3.41
N ILE A 14 -8.10 -6.46 -4.08
CA ILE A 14 -7.09 -5.53 -4.57
C ILE A 14 -7.58 -4.99 -5.91
N THR A 15 -7.94 -3.71 -5.95
CA THR A 15 -8.44 -3.05 -7.15
C THR A 15 -7.36 -2.16 -7.76
N PRO A 16 -7.42 -1.87 -9.07
CA PRO A 16 -6.51 -0.90 -9.69
C PRO A 16 -6.56 0.47 -9.01
N LYS A 17 -7.72 0.89 -8.53
CA LYS A 17 -7.87 2.15 -7.80
C LYS A 17 -7.07 2.15 -6.50
N MET A 18 -7.09 1.05 -5.77
CA MET A 18 -6.30 0.89 -4.54
C MET A 18 -4.80 0.95 -4.86
N VAL A 19 -4.37 0.29 -5.92
CA VAL A 19 -2.98 0.31 -6.37
C VAL A 19 -2.54 1.72 -6.72
N ASP A 20 -3.33 2.45 -7.50
CA ASP A 20 -3.02 3.83 -7.85
C ASP A 20 -2.88 4.70 -6.60
N TRP A 21 -3.81 4.56 -5.67
CA TRP A 21 -3.77 5.31 -4.41
C TRP A 21 -2.48 5.03 -3.64
N ILE A 22 -2.09 3.76 -3.53
CA ILE A 22 -0.85 3.37 -2.85
C ILE A 22 0.35 4.00 -3.55
N LEU A 23 0.43 3.88 -4.88
CA LEU A 23 1.57 4.38 -5.65
C LEU A 23 1.72 5.89 -5.54
N TYR A 24 0.61 6.63 -5.57
CA TYR A 24 0.64 8.08 -5.39
C TYR A 24 1.04 8.49 -3.97
N ASN A 25 0.69 7.70 -2.98
CA ASN A 25 0.83 8.08 -1.57
C ASN A 25 2.00 7.38 -0.86
N MET A 26 2.84 6.63 -1.57
CA MET A 26 3.95 5.90 -0.95
C MET A 26 4.85 6.77 -0.07
N PRO A 27 5.29 7.97 -0.49
CA PRO A 27 6.13 8.79 0.38
C PRO A 27 5.42 9.18 1.67
N ALA A 28 4.15 9.60 1.57
CA ALA A 28 3.36 9.98 2.74
C ALA A 28 3.11 8.78 3.67
N LEU A 29 2.87 7.60 3.10
CA LEU A 29 2.67 6.38 3.88
C LEU A 29 3.94 5.98 4.63
N ARG A 30 5.10 6.12 4.02
CA ARG A 30 6.38 5.85 4.68
C ARG A 30 6.60 6.79 5.86
N ASP A 31 6.33 8.07 5.67
CA ASP A 31 6.44 9.06 6.74
C ASP A 31 5.50 8.73 7.90
N GLN A 32 4.28 8.29 7.61
CA GLN A 32 3.32 7.89 8.62
C GLN A 32 3.77 6.64 9.39
N ILE A 33 4.36 5.67 8.69
CA ILE A 33 4.89 4.46 9.32
C ILE A 33 6.03 4.82 10.27
N GLU A 34 6.92 5.70 9.84
CA GLU A 34 8.02 6.18 10.69
C GLU A 34 7.50 6.94 11.92
N ALA A 35 6.44 7.72 11.75
CA ALA A 35 5.82 8.44 12.85
C ALA A 35 5.17 7.52 13.88
N LEU A 36 4.82 6.29 13.50
CA LEU A 36 4.25 5.28 14.39
C LEU A 36 5.32 4.51 15.16
N GLU A 37 6.61 4.75 14.90
CA GLU A 37 7.68 4.08 15.64
C GLU A 37 7.71 4.56 17.09
N PRO A 38 7.84 3.63 18.06
CA PRO A 38 7.98 4.03 19.46
C PRO A 38 9.30 4.77 19.65
N ARG A 39 9.20 6.00 20.13
CA ARG A 39 10.35 6.91 20.25
C ARG A 39 11.25 6.63 21.45
N SER A 40 10.77 5.90 22.45
CA SER A 40 11.61 5.60 23.62
C SER A 40 11.18 4.30 24.28
N SER A 41 12.16 3.56 24.75
CA SER A 41 11.96 2.32 25.48
C SER A 41 11.31 2.52 26.85
N THR A 42 11.40 3.72 27.41
CA THR A 42 10.84 4.02 28.74
C THR A 42 9.34 4.09 28.76
N SER A 43 8.71 4.54 27.70
CA SER A 43 7.25 4.60 27.62
C SER A 43 6.60 3.22 27.53
N VAL A 44 7.32 2.22 27.02
CA VAL A 44 6.83 0.86 26.88
C VAL A 44 6.68 0.17 28.24
N VAL A 45 7.63 0.41 29.15
CA VAL A 45 7.63 -0.20 30.48
C VAL A 45 6.45 0.28 31.34
N VAL A 46 6.11 1.57 31.24
CA VAL A 46 5.00 2.15 32.01
C VAL A 46 3.66 1.66 31.48
N LEU A 47 3.53 1.47 30.19
CA LEU A 47 2.28 1.02 29.57
C LEU A 47 1.98 -0.46 29.85
N SER A 48 2.97 -1.30 30.01
CA SER A 48 2.80 -2.73 30.24
C SER A 48 2.16 -3.02 31.59
N LYS A 49 2.31 -2.16 32.59
CA LYS A 49 1.71 -2.34 33.92
C LYS A 49 0.23 -1.96 33.99
N ARG A 50 -0.27 -1.16 33.05
CA ARG A 50 -1.65 -0.66 33.10
C ARG A 50 -2.64 -1.47 32.27
N ASN A 51 -2.15 -2.34 31.40
CA ASN A 51 -2.99 -2.99 30.39
C ASN A 51 -3.19 -4.48 30.58
N THR A 52 -3.15 -4.95 31.84
CA THR A 52 -3.40 -6.37 32.12
C THR A 52 -4.83 -6.81 31.81
N TRP A 53 -5.75 -5.86 31.61
CA TRP A 53 -7.17 -6.14 31.38
C TRP A 53 -7.64 -5.97 29.93
N ASN A 54 -6.86 -5.30 29.07
CA ASN A 54 -7.20 -5.12 27.65
C ASN A 54 -6.44 -6.12 26.79
N PRO A 55 -7.14 -7.02 26.09
CA PRO A 55 -6.49 -8.01 25.22
C PRO A 55 -5.74 -7.37 24.06
N VAL A 56 -6.11 -6.12 23.67
CA VAL A 56 -5.40 -5.36 22.63
C VAL A 56 -5.14 -3.96 23.15
N SER A 57 -3.89 -3.70 23.56
CA SER A 57 -3.49 -2.37 24.01
C SER A 57 -3.39 -1.39 22.83
N GLY A 58 -3.39 -0.09 23.13
CA GLY A 58 -3.18 0.95 22.11
C GLY A 58 -1.85 0.79 21.39
N VAL A 59 -0.82 0.34 22.11
CA VAL A 59 0.51 0.08 21.54
C VAL A 59 0.46 -1.09 20.56
N GLU A 60 -0.26 -2.15 20.89
CA GLU A 60 -0.44 -3.30 20.00
C GLU A 60 -1.19 -2.94 18.73
N LYS A 61 -2.24 -2.11 18.83
CA LYS A 61 -2.99 -1.64 17.67
C LYS A 61 -2.10 -0.85 16.71
N VAL A 62 -1.25 0.03 17.26
CA VAL A 62 -0.30 0.82 16.48
C VAL A 62 0.72 -0.11 15.82
N ALA A 63 1.24 -1.08 16.57
CA ALA A 63 2.20 -2.05 16.04
C ALA A 63 1.61 -2.89 14.90
N ILE A 64 0.35 -3.31 15.03
CA ILE A 64 -0.37 -4.07 14.00
C ILE A 64 -0.55 -3.23 12.74
N LYS A 65 -0.98 -1.98 12.88
CA LYS A 65 -1.14 -1.07 11.74
C LYS A 65 0.17 -0.82 11.02
N ARG A 66 1.23 -0.59 11.79
CA ARG A 66 2.56 -0.37 11.25
C ARG A 66 3.07 -1.59 10.50
N ALA A 67 2.93 -2.77 11.08
CA ALA A 67 3.35 -4.02 10.45
C ALA A 67 2.59 -4.27 9.15
N ALA A 68 1.27 -4.05 9.15
CA ALA A 68 0.44 -4.23 7.96
C ALA A 68 0.83 -3.25 6.86
N ALA A 69 0.99 -1.97 7.20
CA ALA A 69 1.38 -0.96 6.23
C ALA A 69 2.78 -1.23 5.67
N SER A 70 3.73 -1.61 6.52
CA SER A 70 5.09 -1.96 6.09
C SER A 70 5.08 -3.15 5.14
N ALA A 71 4.30 -4.19 5.45
CA ALA A 71 4.20 -5.38 4.60
C ALA A 71 3.66 -5.02 3.21
N VAL A 72 2.63 -4.17 3.14
CA VAL A 72 2.05 -3.72 1.87
C VAL A 72 3.06 -2.89 1.08
N LEU A 73 3.71 -1.92 1.72
CA LEU A 73 4.67 -1.05 1.04
C LEU A 73 5.90 -1.83 0.57
N ASP A 74 6.37 -2.79 1.35
CA ASP A 74 7.51 -3.65 0.95
C ASP A 74 7.14 -4.49 -0.28
N ALA A 75 5.94 -5.05 -0.31
CA ALA A 75 5.46 -5.81 -1.47
C ALA A 75 5.40 -4.93 -2.72
N VAL A 76 4.85 -3.73 -2.60
CA VAL A 76 4.78 -2.76 -3.71
C VAL A 76 6.18 -2.38 -4.18
N GLN A 77 7.08 -2.12 -3.25
CA GLN A 77 8.46 -1.76 -3.59
C GLN A 77 9.17 -2.90 -4.33
N CYS A 78 8.95 -4.14 -3.92
CA CYS A 78 9.48 -5.30 -4.63
C CYS A 78 8.96 -5.36 -6.06
N GLY A 79 7.67 -5.11 -6.27
CA GLY A 79 7.08 -5.05 -7.60
C GLY A 79 7.71 -3.96 -8.46
N ILE A 80 7.89 -2.77 -7.90
CA ILE A 80 8.50 -1.65 -8.61
C ILE A 80 9.93 -1.98 -9.05
N ARG A 81 10.68 -2.69 -8.22
CA ARG A 81 12.05 -3.08 -8.55
C ARG A 81 12.14 -4.02 -9.74
N THR A 82 11.08 -4.77 -10.05
CA THR A 82 11.06 -5.69 -11.18
C THR A 82 10.66 -5.03 -12.49
N LEU A 83 10.28 -3.76 -12.47
CA LEU A 83 9.86 -3.04 -13.67
C LEU A 83 11.01 -2.90 -14.66
N HIS A 84 10.68 -3.00 -15.95
CA HIS A 84 11.63 -2.68 -17.02
C HIS A 84 12.00 -1.20 -16.97
N PRO A 85 13.16 -0.81 -17.53
CA PRO A 85 13.57 0.60 -17.54
C PRO A 85 12.52 1.54 -18.10
N GLU A 86 11.83 1.16 -19.19
CA GLU A 86 10.76 1.97 -19.77
C GLU A 86 9.56 2.09 -18.82
N GLN A 87 9.13 0.98 -18.23
CA GLN A 87 8.03 0.99 -17.25
C GLN A 87 8.39 1.82 -16.02
N ARG A 88 9.61 1.70 -15.55
CA ARG A 88 10.11 2.47 -14.40
C ARG A 88 10.11 3.97 -14.69
N LYS A 89 10.45 4.36 -15.89
CA LYS A 89 10.45 5.74 -16.34
C LYS A 89 9.01 6.30 -16.32
N ILE A 90 8.07 5.54 -16.89
CA ILE A 90 6.66 5.92 -16.91
C ILE A 90 6.09 5.98 -15.48
N TYR A 91 6.46 5.01 -14.63
CA TYR A 91 6.09 5.01 -13.23
C TYR A 91 6.51 6.31 -12.52
N ARG A 92 7.76 6.73 -12.70
CA ARG A 92 8.26 7.97 -12.10
C ARG A 92 7.50 9.19 -12.61
N MET A 93 7.26 9.25 -13.90
CA MET A 93 6.54 10.36 -14.52
C MET A 93 5.12 10.46 -13.98
N ARG A 94 4.41 9.34 -13.89
CA ARG A 94 3.02 9.32 -13.48
C ARG A 94 2.85 9.53 -11.98
N TYR A 95 3.56 8.74 -11.17
CA TYR A 95 3.30 8.66 -9.74
C TYR A 95 4.20 9.58 -8.90
N ARG A 96 5.36 9.95 -9.40
CA ARG A 96 6.24 10.89 -8.71
C ARG A 96 6.10 12.31 -9.22
N ALA A 97 6.19 12.50 -10.52
CA ALA A 97 6.05 13.82 -11.14
C ALA A 97 4.60 14.22 -11.41
N ARG A 98 3.65 13.29 -11.22
CA ARG A 98 2.20 13.50 -11.38
C ARG A 98 1.83 14.04 -12.77
N MET A 99 2.51 13.56 -13.79
CA MET A 99 2.27 13.96 -15.17
C MET A 99 0.99 13.28 -15.70
N SER A 100 0.27 14.01 -16.56
CA SER A 100 -0.88 13.43 -17.26
C SER A 100 -0.42 12.46 -18.35
N TYR A 101 -1.34 11.62 -18.84
CA TYR A 101 -1.07 10.73 -19.97
C TYR A 101 -0.57 11.51 -21.17
N LYS A 102 -1.16 12.66 -21.43
CA LYS A 102 -0.78 13.52 -22.55
C LYS A 102 0.64 14.05 -22.41
N GLN A 103 1.02 14.48 -21.21
CA GLN A 103 2.37 14.96 -20.93
C GLN A 103 3.41 13.85 -21.10
N ILE A 104 3.12 12.64 -20.57
CA ILE A 104 3.99 11.49 -20.71
C ILE A 104 4.14 11.10 -22.19
N SER A 105 3.02 11.05 -22.91
CA SER A 105 2.96 10.75 -24.33
C SER A 105 3.89 11.67 -25.12
N ARG A 106 3.78 12.96 -24.87
CA ARG A 106 4.61 13.96 -25.57
C ARG A 106 6.09 13.82 -25.23
N ARG A 107 6.39 13.55 -23.97
CA ARG A 107 7.78 13.48 -23.50
C ARG A 107 8.51 12.25 -24.02
N LEU A 108 7.80 11.13 -24.14
CA LEU A 108 8.39 9.87 -24.57
C LEU A 108 8.16 9.57 -26.07
N TYR A 109 7.42 10.42 -26.76
CA TYR A 109 7.06 10.22 -28.17
C TYR A 109 6.33 8.91 -28.42
N ILE A 110 5.39 8.58 -27.52
CA ILE A 110 4.50 7.41 -27.62
C ILE A 110 3.05 7.87 -27.53
N SER A 111 2.11 7.04 -27.98
CA SER A 111 0.69 7.40 -27.90
C SER A 111 0.17 7.35 -26.46
N GLU A 112 -0.90 8.10 -26.18
CA GLU A 112 -1.57 8.04 -24.88
C GLU A 112 -2.11 6.63 -24.58
N VAL A 113 -2.54 5.91 -25.61
CA VAL A 113 -2.98 4.52 -25.48
C VAL A 113 -1.84 3.64 -24.98
N THR A 114 -0.63 3.85 -25.53
CA THR A 114 0.55 3.13 -25.08
C THR A 114 0.90 3.46 -23.64
N VAL A 115 0.79 4.73 -23.24
CA VAL A 115 0.99 5.13 -21.84
C VAL A 115 0.02 4.38 -20.93
N GLY A 116 -1.26 4.35 -21.30
CA GLY A 116 -2.28 3.63 -20.54
C GLY A 116 -1.98 2.14 -20.42
N ARG A 117 -1.51 1.52 -21.52
CA ARG A 117 -1.13 0.11 -21.53
C ARG A 117 0.04 -0.15 -20.58
N ARG A 118 1.08 0.67 -20.61
CA ARG A 118 2.24 0.53 -19.73
C ARG A 118 1.85 0.70 -18.26
N LEU A 119 0.98 1.65 -17.96
CA LEU A 119 0.47 1.83 -16.60
C LEU A 119 -0.35 0.63 -16.15
N GLY A 120 -1.14 0.04 -17.04
CA GLY A 120 -1.86 -1.21 -16.76
C GLY A 120 -0.92 -2.36 -16.42
N GLU A 121 0.18 -2.49 -17.15
CA GLU A 121 1.22 -3.49 -16.88
C GLU A 121 1.85 -3.28 -15.50
N ILE A 122 2.16 -2.04 -15.16
CA ILE A 122 2.73 -1.68 -13.86
C ILE A 122 1.76 -2.07 -12.73
N ARG A 123 0.48 -1.73 -12.86
CA ARG A 123 -0.54 -2.10 -11.87
C ARG A 123 -0.64 -3.61 -11.72
N ALA A 124 -0.61 -4.34 -12.83
CA ALA A 124 -0.70 -5.80 -12.82
C ALA A 124 0.46 -6.43 -12.06
N ILE A 125 1.67 -5.93 -12.27
CA ILE A 125 2.86 -6.40 -11.55
C ILE A 125 2.71 -6.13 -10.05
N VAL A 126 2.31 -4.93 -9.68
CA VAL A 126 2.13 -4.55 -8.27
C VAL A 126 1.05 -5.43 -7.61
N ILE A 127 -0.05 -5.69 -8.31
CA ILE A 127 -1.12 -6.55 -7.80
C ILE A 127 -0.60 -7.95 -7.50
N GLN A 128 0.25 -8.51 -8.37
CA GLN A 128 0.83 -9.84 -8.12
C GLN A 128 1.64 -9.89 -6.83
N TYR A 129 2.41 -8.85 -6.55
CA TYR A 129 3.17 -8.77 -5.31
C TYR A 129 2.26 -8.55 -4.10
N LEU A 130 1.22 -7.75 -4.25
CA LEU A 130 0.24 -7.54 -3.16
C LEU A 130 -0.50 -8.81 -2.80
N LYS A 131 -0.74 -9.70 -3.75
CA LYS A 131 -1.38 -11.00 -3.49
C LYS A 131 -0.55 -11.90 -2.58
N GLN A 132 0.73 -11.66 -2.45
CA GLN A 132 1.62 -12.41 -1.58
C GLN A 132 1.59 -11.93 -0.13
N VAL A 133 1.02 -10.75 0.12
CA VAL A 133 0.86 -10.21 1.47
C VAL A 133 -0.22 -11.02 2.20
N SER A 134 -0.05 -11.21 3.51
CA SER A 134 -1.02 -11.98 4.29
C SER A 134 -2.40 -11.32 4.27
N LYS A 135 -3.44 -12.14 4.38
CA LYS A 135 -4.83 -11.66 4.39
C LYS A 135 -5.09 -10.69 5.54
N ASN A 136 -4.47 -10.94 6.69
CA ASN A 136 -4.62 -10.09 7.86
C ASN A 136 -4.00 -8.71 7.62
N ASP A 137 -2.81 -8.66 7.04
CA ASP A 137 -2.13 -7.40 6.73
C ASP A 137 -2.90 -6.60 5.68
N LEU A 138 -3.41 -7.27 4.65
CA LEU A 138 -4.24 -6.61 3.64
C LEU A 138 -5.53 -6.05 4.25
N ARG A 139 -6.13 -6.79 5.18
CA ARG A 139 -7.36 -6.36 5.84
C ARG A 139 -7.12 -5.14 6.72
N GLU A 140 -6.06 -5.14 7.49
CA GLU A 140 -5.69 -4.00 8.33
C GLU A 140 -5.36 -2.77 7.48
N PHE A 141 -4.62 -2.97 6.40
CA PHE A 141 -4.30 -1.91 5.46
C PHE A 141 -5.55 -1.36 4.77
N ALA A 142 -6.48 -2.24 4.40
CA ALA A 142 -7.74 -1.83 3.75
C ALA A 142 -8.59 -0.95 4.67
N ARG A 143 -8.59 -1.22 5.96
CA ARG A 143 -9.26 -0.37 6.95
C ARG A 143 -8.66 1.03 6.96
N PHE A 144 -7.35 1.11 6.92
CA PHE A 144 -6.63 2.38 6.85
C PHE A 144 -6.93 3.14 5.56
N PHE A 145 -6.98 2.43 4.44
CA PHE A 145 -7.34 3.00 3.15
C PHE A 145 -8.78 3.52 3.14
N SER A 146 -9.72 2.73 3.65
CA SER A 146 -11.13 3.08 3.69
C SER A 146 -11.42 4.28 4.58
N SER A 147 -10.71 4.41 5.68
CA SER A 147 -10.92 5.51 6.63
C SER A 147 -10.48 6.87 6.08
N ARG A 148 -9.69 6.88 5.01
CA ARG A 148 -9.17 8.13 4.41
C ARG A 148 -9.90 8.54 3.13
N ASN A 149 -10.71 7.66 2.59
CA ASN A 149 -11.57 7.94 1.46
C ASN A 149 -12.99 8.19 1.91
#